data_497281cf011d7f03ff8b47b74d528ec6
#
_entry.id   497281cf011d7f03ff8b47b74d528ec6
#
_cell.length_a   1.000
_cell.length_b   1.000
_cell.length_c   1.000
_cell.angle_alpha   90.00
_cell.angle_beta   90.00
_cell.angle_gamma   90.00
#
_symmetry.space_group_name_H-M   'P 1'
#
loop_
_entity.id
_entity.type
_entity.pdbx_description
1 polymer ?
#
loop_
_entity_poly.entity_id
_entity_poly.type
_entity_poly.pdbx_seq_one_letter_code
_entity_poly.pdbx_strand_id
1 'polypeptide(L)'
;THCISSAASDVYKRQVYTLIFLVIGVPVGLPCVTTTTLAVGAAYLAKREAIVQKLTAIESLAGVDVLCSDKTGTLTANKLSIHEPFVSEGVDVSFMMAVAALASSHNVKSLDPIDKVTITTLKDYPAAQEELSSGWKTIRFTPFDPVSKRITAEVQKDGKDYVAAKGAPNAILKLCNPPKEQAEQYRSVSSDFASRGFRSLGVAIQEDGKWRLLGLLPMFDPPRADTAATIAEAQFLGVGVKMLTGDAVAIAKETCRMLSLGTKVYDSQRLMSSGGMAGSAIHDFVEAADGFAEVFPEHKYQVVEMLQHRGHLTAMTGDGVNDAPSLKKADCGIAVEGASDAARAAADVVFLDEGLSTIITSIKVARQIFHRMKAYIQYRISLCIHLEVYLLLTMIILNETIRAQLIVFIALFADVATIAIAYDNAPHARAPVEWQLPKIWIISVVLGLLLSLIHI
;
A
#
# COMPACT_ATOMS: atom_id res chain seq x y z
N THR A 1 51.67 -10.54 -56.28
CA THR A 1 51.64 -9.55 -55.19
C THR A 1 50.36 -8.72 -55.20
N HIS A 2 49.83 -8.29 -56.38
CA HIS A 2 48.61 -7.49 -56.43
C HIS A 2 47.33 -8.26 -56.00
N CYS A 3 47.19 -9.51 -56.32
CA CYS A 3 46.02 -10.34 -55.91
C CYS A 3 45.95 -10.55 -54.39
N ILE A 4 47.06 -10.76 -53.73
CA ILE A 4 47.11 -10.95 -52.28
C ILE A 4 46.82 -9.61 -51.52
N SER A 5 47.26 -8.50 -52.06
CA SER A 5 46.98 -7.15 -51.52
C SER A 5 45.47 -6.81 -51.67
N SER A 6 44.86 -7.16 -52.78
CA SER A 6 43.41 -6.95 -52.99
C SER A 6 42.56 -7.83 -52.06
N ALA A 7 42.89 -9.13 -51.94
CA ALA A 7 42.21 -10.01 -51.02
C ALA A 7 42.32 -9.59 -49.55
N ALA A 8 43.50 -9.15 -49.13
CA ALA A 8 43.71 -8.62 -47.79
C ALA A 8 42.93 -7.36 -47.50
N SER A 9 42.83 -6.45 -48.51
CA SER A 9 42.01 -5.24 -48.41
C SER A 9 40.51 -5.57 -48.31
N ASP A 10 40.03 -6.57 -49.01
CA ASP A 10 38.64 -6.98 -48.97
C ASP A 10 38.29 -7.65 -47.64
N VAL A 11 39.19 -8.47 -47.10
CA VAL A 11 39.03 -9.06 -45.76
C VAL A 11 38.98 -8.00 -44.67
N TYR A 12 39.90 -7.00 -44.74
CA TYR A 12 39.89 -5.89 -43.80
C TYR A 12 38.58 -5.07 -43.85
N LYS A 13 38.11 -4.73 -45.04
CA LYS A 13 36.84 -4.03 -45.20
C LYS A 13 35.67 -4.80 -44.59
N ARG A 14 35.57 -6.10 -44.84
CA ARG A 14 34.53 -6.96 -44.25
C ARG A 14 34.59 -6.97 -42.73
N GLN A 15 35.77 -7.03 -42.14
CA GLN A 15 35.96 -6.99 -40.71
C GLN A 15 35.50 -5.64 -40.13
N VAL A 16 35.83 -4.53 -40.76
CA VAL A 16 35.41 -3.17 -40.37
C VAL A 16 33.87 -3.06 -40.45
N TYR A 17 33.22 -3.60 -41.48
CA TYR A 17 31.78 -3.59 -41.62
C TYR A 17 31.11 -4.41 -40.55
N THR A 18 31.59 -5.61 -40.28
CA THR A 18 31.06 -6.44 -39.20
C THR A 18 31.14 -5.74 -37.86
N LEU A 19 32.25 -5.07 -37.58
CA LEU A 19 32.44 -4.31 -36.33
C LEU A 19 31.46 -3.12 -36.25
N ILE A 20 31.26 -2.40 -37.34
CA ILE A 20 30.30 -1.28 -37.40
C ILE A 20 28.89 -1.74 -37.10
N PHE A 21 28.42 -2.84 -37.74
CA PHE A 21 27.12 -3.41 -37.47
C PHE A 21 26.95 -3.87 -36.02
N LEU A 22 27.96 -4.50 -35.45
CA LEU A 22 27.92 -4.91 -34.04
C LEU A 22 27.82 -3.71 -33.08
N VAL A 23 28.56 -2.63 -33.37
CA VAL A 23 28.55 -1.42 -32.52
C VAL A 23 27.22 -0.68 -32.61
N ILE A 24 26.59 -0.63 -33.78
CA ILE A 24 25.27 0.03 -33.95
C ILE A 24 24.15 -0.81 -33.36
N GLY A 25 24.20 -2.13 -33.53
CA GLY A 25 23.19 -3.05 -33.03
C GLY A 25 23.07 -3.08 -31.52
N VAL A 26 24.11 -2.61 -30.78
CA VAL A 26 24.07 -2.51 -29.31
C VAL A 26 23.69 -1.10 -28.90
N PRO A 27 22.49 -0.88 -28.36
CA PRO A 27 22.04 0.45 -27.91
C PRO A 27 22.70 0.84 -26.58
N VAL A 28 23.97 1.24 -26.61
CA VAL A 28 24.79 1.54 -25.43
C VAL A 28 24.18 2.63 -24.54
N GLY A 29 23.52 3.62 -25.13
CA GLY A 29 22.86 4.70 -24.40
C GLY A 29 21.55 4.31 -23.71
N LEU A 30 20.96 3.17 -24.07
CA LEU A 30 19.67 2.74 -23.52
C LEU A 30 19.66 2.63 -21.98
N PRO A 31 20.59 1.92 -21.34
CA PRO A 31 20.64 1.86 -19.88
C PRO A 31 20.87 3.22 -19.23
N CYS A 32 21.70 4.08 -19.84
CA CYS A 32 21.99 5.41 -19.29
C CYS A 32 20.75 6.31 -19.25
N VAL A 33 20.05 6.44 -20.37
CA VAL A 33 18.88 7.32 -20.47
C VAL A 33 17.68 6.78 -19.66
N THR A 34 17.46 5.47 -19.67
CA THR A 34 16.39 4.86 -18.86
C THR A 34 16.64 5.02 -17.37
N THR A 35 17.86 4.77 -16.90
CA THR A 35 18.23 4.97 -15.50
C THR A 35 18.13 6.43 -15.10
N THR A 36 18.58 7.36 -15.96
CA THR A 36 18.44 8.81 -15.71
C THR A 36 16.97 9.22 -15.62
N THR A 37 16.11 8.72 -16.49
CA THR A 37 14.67 9.00 -16.47
C THR A 37 14.03 8.51 -15.17
N LEU A 38 14.38 7.31 -14.74
CA LEU A 38 13.92 6.76 -13.45
C LEU A 38 14.46 7.57 -12.27
N ALA A 39 15.74 7.95 -12.28
CA ALA A 39 16.35 8.72 -11.20
C ALA A 39 15.73 10.14 -11.08
N VAL A 40 15.50 10.83 -12.19
CA VAL A 40 14.80 12.12 -12.22
C VAL A 40 13.36 11.96 -11.73
N GLY A 41 12.68 10.87 -12.14
CA GLY A 41 11.36 10.53 -11.67
C GLY A 41 11.30 10.26 -10.16
N ALA A 42 12.25 9.50 -9.63
CA ALA A 42 12.39 9.25 -8.20
C ALA A 42 12.64 10.55 -7.41
N ALA A 43 13.49 11.44 -7.92
CA ALA A 43 13.73 12.76 -7.32
C ALA A 43 12.47 13.64 -7.34
N TYR A 44 11.65 13.55 -8.39
CA TYR A 44 10.37 14.25 -8.46
C TYR A 44 9.35 13.70 -7.47
N LEU A 45 9.29 12.36 -7.30
CA LEU A 45 8.46 11.71 -6.29
C LEU A 45 8.91 12.06 -4.87
N ALA A 46 10.21 12.13 -4.62
CA ALA A 46 10.76 12.52 -3.31
C ALA A 46 10.35 13.94 -2.91
N LYS A 47 10.27 14.89 -3.87
CA LYS A 47 9.73 16.24 -3.61
C LYS A 47 8.23 16.24 -3.26
N ARG A 48 7.53 15.17 -3.53
CA ARG A 48 6.12 14.92 -3.18
C ARG A 48 5.98 13.92 -2.04
N GLU A 49 6.99 13.84 -1.20
CA GLU A 49 7.01 13.04 0.01
C GLU A 49 6.87 11.52 -0.22
N ALA A 50 7.24 11.06 -1.43
CA ALA A 50 7.29 9.64 -1.80
C ALA A 50 8.73 9.21 -2.07
N ILE A 51 9.34 8.50 -1.12
CA ILE A 51 10.73 8.04 -1.22
C ILE A 51 10.75 6.67 -1.89
N VAL A 52 11.29 6.60 -3.10
CA VAL A 52 11.47 5.36 -3.86
C VAL A 52 12.76 4.68 -3.42
N GLN A 53 12.68 3.49 -2.84
CA GLN A 53 13.84 2.73 -2.40
C GLN A 53 14.47 1.92 -3.52
N LYS A 54 13.64 1.47 -4.48
CA LYS A 54 14.08 0.74 -5.67
C LYS A 54 13.54 1.41 -6.92
N LEU A 55 14.38 1.71 -7.88
CA LEU A 55 13.95 2.35 -9.13
C LEU A 55 12.93 1.51 -9.92
N THR A 56 13.01 0.19 -9.84
CA THR A 56 12.03 -0.73 -10.44
C THR A 56 10.63 -0.60 -9.85
N ALA A 57 10.50 -0.07 -8.64
CA ALA A 57 9.20 0.17 -8.01
C ALA A 57 8.36 1.20 -8.79
N ILE A 58 8.99 2.14 -9.49
CA ILE A 58 8.29 3.11 -10.35
C ILE A 58 7.57 2.39 -11.48
N GLU A 59 8.21 1.39 -12.06
CA GLU A 59 7.62 0.56 -13.11
C GLU A 59 6.45 -0.26 -12.60
N SER A 60 6.62 -0.94 -11.46
CA SER A 60 5.56 -1.69 -10.80
C SER A 60 4.38 -0.78 -10.43
N LEU A 61 4.65 0.39 -9.85
CA LEU A 61 3.64 1.36 -9.45
C LEU A 61 2.82 1.88 -10.65
N ALA A 62 3.45 2.05 -11.81
CA ALA A 62 2.77 2.46 -13.05
C ALA A 62 1.79 1.39 -13.56
N GLY A 63 2.10 0.12 -13.35
CA GLY A 63 1.30 -1.04 -13.78
C GLY A 63 0.26 -1.50 -12.76
N VAL A 64 0.25 -0.98 -11.54
CA VAL A 64 -0.71 -1.38 -10.49
C VAL A 64 -2.14 -1.22 -10.95
N ASP A 65 -2.92 -2.28 -10.84
CA ASP A 65 -4.36 -2.32 -11.13
C ASP A 65 -5.19 -2.65 -9.88
N VAL A 66 -4.58 -3.17 -8.81
CA VAL A 66 -5.23 -3.41 -7.51
C VAL A 66 -4.38 -2.88 -6.38
N LEU A 67 -4.96 -2.00 -5.57
CA LEU A 67 -4.37 -1.49 -4.34
C LEU A 67 -5.06 -2.13 -3.14
N CYS A 68 -4.33 -2.96 -2.41
CA CYS A 68 -4.74 -3.49 -1.11
C CYS A 68 -4.34 -2.49 -0.03
N SER A 69 -5.30 -1.86 0.59
CA SER A 69 -5.06 -0.81 1.59
C SER A 69 -5.48 -1.27 2.98
N ASP A 70 -4.62 -1.04 3.96
CA ASP A 70 -5.02 -1.09 5.36
C ASP A 70 -6.01 0.04 5.64
N LYS A 71 -6.92 -0.16 6.61
CA LYS A 71 -7.91 0.84 7.00
C LYS A 71 -7.27 1.98 7.77
N THR A 72 -6.62 1.63 8.89
CA THR A 72 -6.16 2.61 9.89
C THR A 72 -4.96 3.41 9.40
N GLY A 73 -5.04 4.73 9.50
CA GLY A 73 -3.94 5.62 9.09
C GLY A 73 -3.83 5.87 7.58
N THR A 74 -4.41 5.00 6.73
CA THR A 74 -4.42 5.17 5.28
C THR A 74 -5.77 5.65 4.75
N LEU A 75 -6.83 4.88 5.02
CA LEU A 75 -8.21 5.22 4.63
C LEU A 75 -8.90 6.08 5.67
N THR A 76 -8.49 5.97 6.93
CA THR A 76 -9.00 6.73 8.07
C THR A 76 -7.94 7.69 8.61
N ALA A 77 -8.39 8.66 9.39
CA ALA A 77 -7.54 9.72 9.93
C ALA A 77 -6.63 9.26 11.08
N ASN A 78 -6.79 8.02 11.57
CA ASN A 78 -6.14 7.51 12.78
C ASN A 78 -6.33 8.44 14.00
N LYS A 79 -7.50 9.08 14.06
CA LYS A 79 -7.92 10.00 15.13
C LYS A 79 -9.10 9.41 15.85
N LEU A 80 -8.82 8.45 16.73
CA LEU A 80 -9.85 7.85 17.56
C LEU A 80 -10.53 8.90 18.42
N SER A 81 -11.86 8.83 18.51
CA SER A 81 -12.69 9.59 19.44
C SER A 81 -13.65 8.66 20.17
N ILE A 82 -13.93 8.90 21.44
CA ILE A 82 -14.96 8.21 22.19
C ILE A 82 -16.25 8.99 22.01
N HIS A 83 -17.31 8.30 21.58
CA HIS A 83 -18.66 8.85 21.51
C HIS A 83 -19.44 8.52 22.78
N GLU A 84 -20.73 8.85 22.80
CA GLU A 84 -21.60 8.67 23.96
C GLU A 84 -21.56 7.21 24.46
N PRO A 85 -21.05 6.98 25.69
CA PRO A 85 -20.90 5.64 26.25
C PRO A 85 -22.25 5.01 26.59
N PHE A 86 -22.34 3.68 26.43
CA PHE A 86 -23.42 2.91 27.00
C PHE A 86 -23.04 2.49 28.42
N VAL A 87 -23.90 2.74 29.39
CA VAL A 87 -23.69 2.45 30.81
C VAL A 87 -24.70 1.40 31.26
N SER A 88 -24.24 0.40 32.00
CA SER A 88 -25.13 -0.59 32.61
C SER A 88 -25.99 0.04 33.69
N GLU A 89 -27.15 -0.53 33.98
CA GLU A 89 -28.09 -0.02 34.97
C GLU A 89 -27.42 0.15 36.35
N GLY A 90 -27.61 1.33 36.95
CA GLY A 90 -27.06 1.64 38.28
C GLY A 90 -25.55 1.98 38.28
N VAL A 91 -24.95 2.24 37.11
CA VAL A 91 -23.55 2.62 36.98
C VAL A 91 -23.47 4.09 36.56
N ASP A 92 -22.60 4.86 37.22
CA ASP A 92 -22.29 6.22 36.78
C ASP A 92 -21.27 6.22 35.63
N VAL A 93 -21.50 7.07 34.63
CA VAL A 93 -20.62 7.19 33.47
C VAL A 93 -19.21 7.62 33.85
N SER A 94 -19.11 8.52 34.81
CA SER A 94 -17.81 9.03 35.29
C SER A 94 -17.01 7.94 36.00
N PHE A 95 -17.66 7.08 36.75
CA PHE A 95 -17.02 5.94 37.38
C PHE A 95 -16.53 4.93 36.32
N MET A 96 -17.35 4.64 35.30
CA MET A 96 -16.93 3.76 34.20
C MET A 96 -15.70 4.33 33.45
N MET A 97 -15.68 5.65 33.19
CA MET A 97 -14.55 6.32 32.55
C MET A 97 -13.29 6.26 33.41
N ALA A 98 -13.43 6.43 34.74
CA ALA A 98 -12.32 6.29 35.70
C ALA A 98 -11.75 4.86 35.67
N VAL A 99 -12.61 3.84 35.69
CA VAL A 99 -12.17 2.43 35.63
C VAL A 99 -11.50 2.11 34.29
N ALA A 100 -12.01 2.63 33.17
CA ALA A 100 -11.38 2.47 31.86
C ALA A 100 -9.97 3.10 31.82
N ALA A 101 -9.79 4.24 32.49
CA ALA A 101 -8.49 4.88 32.62
C ALA A 101 -7.53 4.10 33.54
N LEU A 102 -8.01 3.53 34.63
CA LEU A 102 -7.21 2.67 35.51
C LEU A 102 -6.69 1.42 34.74
N ALA A 103 -7.50 0.89 33.83
CA ALA A 103 -7.11 -0.21 32.93
C ALA A 103 -6.30 0.29 31.71
N SER A 104 -5.70 1.46 31.73
CA SER A 104 -4.84 2.00 30.67
C SER A 104 -3.39 2.04 31.11
N SER A 105 -2.46 2.00 30.15
CA SER A 105 -1.03 2.14 30.44
C SER A 105 -0.72 3.50 31.04
N HIS A 106 0.11 3.54 32.05
CA HIS A 106 0.61 4.78 32.66
C HIS A 106 1.92 5.29 32.02
N ASN A 107 2.45 4.56 31.06
CA ASN A 107 3.67 4.97 30.35
C ASN A 107 3.36 5.94 29.22
N VAL A 108 3.45 7.23 29.48
CA VAL A 108 3.14 8.32 28.53
C VAL A 108 3.92 8.23 27.22
N LYS A 109 5.09 7.58 27.21
CA LYS A 109 5.96 7.48 26.02
C LYS A 109 5.56 6.34 25.07
N SER A 110 4.76 5.38 25.54
CA SER A 110 4.34 4.20 24.76
C SER A 110 2.85 3.89 24.92
N LEU A 111 2.01 4.94 24.91
CA LEU A 111 0.56 4.80 24.95
C LEU A 111 0.04 4.23 23.62
N ASP A 112 -0.70 3.12 23.71
CA ASP A 112 -1.54 2.64 22.61
C ASP A 112 -2.58 3.73 22.25
N PRO A 113 -2.95 3.91 20.97
CA PRO A 113 -3.99 4.86 20.55
C PRO A 113 -5.29 4.74 21.34
N ILE A 114 -5.70 3.54 21.74
CA ILE A 114 -6.89 3.28 22.55
C ILE A 114 -6.73 3.83 23.97
N ASP A 115 -5.58 3.61 24.58
CA ASP A 115 -5.27 4.14 25.92
C ASP A 115 -5.18 5.66 25.88
N LYS A 116 -4.54 6.20 24.84
CA LYS A 116 -4.40 7.65 24.64
C LYS A 116 -5.75 8.33 24.53
N VAL A 117 -6.68 7.81 23.72
CA VAL A 117 -8.01 8.41 23.59
C VAL A 117 -8.80 8.29 24.89
N THR A 118 -8.72 7.15 25.60
CA THR A 118 -9.39 6.95 26.89
C THR A 118 -8.94 8.00 27.91
N ILE A 119 -7.64 8.23 28.04
CA ILE A 119 -7.07 9.22 28.96
C ILE A 119 -7.41 10.65 28.52
N THR A 120 -7.34 10.93 27.21
CA THR A 120 -7.62 12.26 26.70
C THR A 120 -9.08 12.67 26.91
N THR A 121 -10.02 11.73 26.73
CA THR A 121 -11.47 11.95 26.90
C THR A 121 -11.85 12.20 28.36
N LEU A 122 -11.01 11.85 29.34
CA LEU A 122 -11.26 12.19 30.75
C LEU A 122 -11.42 13.70 30.97
N LYS A 123 -10.89 14.56 30.12
CA LYS A 123 -11.07 16.00 30.19
C LYS A 123 -12.54 16.42 30.10
N ASP A 124 -13.34 15.62 29.41
CA ASP A 124 -14.77 15.83 29.24
C ASP A 124 -15.60 15.29 30.42
N TYR A 125 -14.94 14.59 31.37
CA TYR A 125 -15.54 13.96 32.52
C TYR A 125 -14.81 14.40 33.83
N PRO A 126 -15.04 15.63 34.34
CA PRO A 126 -14.35 16.11 35.53
C PRO A 126 -14.54 15.23 36.77
N ALA A 127 -15.75 14.66 36.95
CA ALA A 127 -16.01 13.75 38.06
C ALA A 127 -15.21 12.44 37.97
N ALA A 128 -14.87 11.98 36.77
CA ALA A 128 -13.98 10.83 36.58
C ALA A 128 -12.53 11.18 37.02
N GLN A 129 -12.08 12.41 36.78
CA GLN A 129 -10.77 12.86 37.22
C GLN A 129 -10.69 12.98 38.75
N GLU A 130 -11.75 13.49 39.38
CA GLU A 130 -11.88 13.53 40.84
C GLU A 130 -11.85 12.13 41.43
N GLU A 131 -12.59 11.18 40.83
CA GLU A 131 -12.58 9.77 41.24
C GLU A 131 -11.18 9.14 41.13
N LEU A 132 -10.45 9.40 40.06
CA LEU A 132 -9.07 8.90 39.89
C LEU A 132 -8.12 9.51 40.94
N SER A 133 -8.36 10.76 41.35
CA SER A 133 -7.57 11.47 42.39
C SER A 133 -7.92 11.00 43.80
N SER A 134 -9.00 10.26 43.99
CA SER A 134 -9.54 9.86 45.29
C SER A 134 -8.78 8.69 45.97
N GLY A 135 -7.52 8.47 45.63
CA GLY A 135 -6.65 7.51 46.31
C GLY A 135 -6.44 6.15 45.63
N TRP A 136 -6.80 6.02 44.35
CA TRP A 136 -6.49 4.83 43.57
C TRP A 136 -4.98 4.66 43.37
N LYS A 137 -4.48 3.46 43.63
CA LYS A 137 -3.09 3.05 43.38
C LYS A 137 -3.05 1.83 42.48
N THR A 138 -2.35 1.90 41.38
CA THR A 138 -2.13 0.74 40.51
C THR A 138 -1.00 -0.10 41.10
N ILE A 139 -1.29 -1.37 41.38
CA ILE A 139 -0.35 -2.37 41.90
C ILE A 139 0.33 -3.08 40.76
N ARG A 140 -0.46 -3.56 39.79
CA ARG A 140 0.03 -4.32 38.65
C ARG A 140 -0.79 -4.01 37.41
N PHE A 141 -0.10 -3.81 36.29
CA PHE A 141 -0.71 -3.62 34.98
C PHE A 141 -0.37 -4.80 34.06
N THR A 142 -1.39 -5.40 33.46
CA THR A 142 -1.24 -6.46 32.47
C THR A 142 -1.65 -5.88 31.10
N PRO A 143 -0.70 -5.74 30.15
CA PRO A 143 -0.97 -5.18 28.85
C PRO A 143 -1.92 -6.06 28.02
N PHE A 144 -2.32 -5.58 26.86
CA PHE A 144 -3.22 -6.27 25.97
C PHE A 144 -2.67 -7.65 25.58
N ASP A 145 -3.49 -8.67 25.83
CA ASP A 145 -3.22 -10.03 25.42
C ASP A 145 -4.14 -10.41 24.24
N PRO A 146 -3.58 -10.79 23.08
CA PRO A 146 -4.36 -11.17 21.89
C PRO A 146 -5.27 -12.39 22.10
N VAL A 147 -4.95 -13.27 23.03
CA VAL A 147 -5.73 -14.48 23.33
C VAL A 147 -6.97 -14.14 24.17
N SER A 148 -6.77 -13.45 25.28
CA SER A 148 -7.87 -13.02 26.16
C SER A 148 -8.59 -11.76 25.66
N LYS A 149 -8.00 -11.06 24.70
CA LYS A 149 -8.50 -9.81 24.08
C LYS A 149 -8.91 -8.73 25.09
N ARG A 150 -8.13 -8.57 26.15
CA ARG A 150 -8.39 -7.63 27.23
C ARG A 150 -7.10 -7.10 27.86
N ILE A 151 -7.24 -5.97 28.53
CA ILE A 151 -6.25 -5.37 29.42
C ILE A 151 -6.80 -5.44 30.84
N THR A 152 -5.96 -5.70 31.81
CA THR A 152 -6.35 -5.68 33.23
C THR A 152 -5.36 -4.89 34.08
N ALA A 153 -5.85 -4.22 35.12
CA ALA A 153 -5.04 -3.54 36.10
C ALA A 153 -5.51 -3.89 37.51
N GLU A 154 -4.63 -4.42 38.33
CA GLU A 154 -4.85 -4.61 39.77
C GLU A 154 -4.66 -3.25 40.44
N VAL A 155 -5.70 -2.77 41.10
CA VAL A 155 -5.73 -1.46 41.69
C VAL A 155 -6.24 -1.52 43.14
N GLN A 156 -5.81 -0.61 43.99
CA GLN A 156 -6.21 -0.55 45.37
C GLN A 156 -6.77 0.81 45.72
N LYS A 157 -7.85 0.86 46.50
CA LYS A 157 -8.45 2.04 47.06
C LYS A 157 -8.91 1.76 48.50
N ASP A 158 -8.56 2.63 49.43
CA ASP A 158 -8.95 2.55 50.85
C ASP A 158 -8.65 1.18 51.51
N GLY A 159 -7.52 0.57 51.08
CA GLY A 159 -7.10 -0.75 51.58
C GLY A 159 -7.84 -1.95 51.01
N LYS A 160 -8.74 -1.74 50.06
CA LYS A 160 -9.42 -2.81 49.30
C LYS A 160 -8.79 -2.96 47.93
N ASP A 161 -8.74 -4.20 47.48
CA ASP A 161 -8.18 -4.58 46.17
C ASP A 161 -9.31 -4.73 45.15
N TYR A 162 -9.05 -4.17 43.94
CA TYR A 162 -9.94 -4.23 42.76
C TYR A 162 -9.15 -4.64 41.56
N VAL A 163 -9.84 -5.16 40.54
CA VAL A 163 -9.26 -5.37 39.23
C VAL A 163 -10.10 -4.64 38.19
N ALA A 164 -9.50 -3.63 37.54
CA ALA A 164 -10.11 -2.96 36.41
C ALA A 164 -9.80 -3.73 35.13
N ALA A 165 -10.78 -3.88 34.25
CA ALA A 165 -10.62 -4.54 32.96
C ALA A 165 -11.29 -3.76 31.84
N LYS A 166 -10.63 -3.70 30.68
CA LYS A 166 -11.22 -3.24 29.42
C LYS A 166 -10.78 -4.12 28.27
N GLY A 167 -11.62 -4.29 27.27
CA GLY A 167 -11.27 -5.12 26.13
C GLY A 167 -12.43 -5.37 25.16
N ALA A 168 -12.28 -6.35 24.31
CA ALA A 168 -13.32 -6.72 23.36
C ALA A 168 -14.65 -7.01 24.06
N PRO A 169 -15.81 -6.54 23.54
CA PRO A 169 -17.10 -6.67 24.20
C PRO A 169 -17.42 -8.09 24.64
N ASN A 170 -17.20 -9.07 23.75
CA ASN A 170 -17.47 -10.48 24.05
C ASN A 170 -16.51 -11.06 25.12
N ALA A 171 -15.27 -10.58 25.17
CA ALA A 171 -14.30 -11.01 26.18
C ALA A 171 -14.69 -10.53 27.58
N ILE A 172 -15.10 -9.26 27.70
CA ILE A 172 -15.58 -8.67 28.94
C ILE A 172 -16.91 -9.30 29.37
N LEU A 173 -17.82 -9.56 28.43
CA LEU A 173 -19.09 -10.22 28.73
C LEU A 173 -18.89 -11.62 29.30
N LYS A 174 -17.98 -12.41 28.74
CA LYS A 174 -17.61 -13.74 29.25
C LYS A 174 -16.98 -13.67 30.64
N LEU A 175 -16.17 -12.63 30.89
CA LEU A 175 -15.50 -12.41 32.17
C LEU A 175 -16.51 -12.10 33.29
N CYS A 176 -17.49 -11.24 32.99
CA CYS A 176 -18.50 -10.81 33.98
C CYS A 176 -19.63 -11.81 34.17
N ASN A 177 -19.96 -12.56 33.12
CA ASN A 177 -21.10 -13.52 33.11
C ASN A 177 -22.39 -12.93 33.73
N PRO A 178 -22.91 -11.80 33.28
CA PRO A 178 -24.06 -11.13 33.87
C PRO A 178 -25.36 -11.90 33.61
N PRO A 179 -26.50 -11.54 34.26
CA PRO A 179 -27.81 -12.08 33.96
C PRO A 179 -28.15 -12.00 32.47
N LYS A 180 -28.97 -12.96 31.98
CA LYS A 180 -29.28 -13.08 30.54
C LYS A 180 -29.81 -11.78 29.93
N GLU A 181 -30.70 -11.10 30.62
CA GLU A 181 -31.32 -9.84 30.14
C GLU A 181 -30.26 -8.74 29.92
N GLN A 182 -29.38 -8.56 30.90
CA GLN A 182 -28.27 -7.62 30.81
C GLN A 182 -27.26 -8.00 29.69
N ALA A 183 -27.01 -9.30 29.54
CA ALA A 183 -26.15 -9.82 28.48
C ALA A 183 -26.72 -9.59 27.07
N GLU A 184 -28.03 -9.76 26.91
CA GLU A 184 -28.75 -9.52 25.63
C GLU A 184 -28.74 -8.02 25.28
N GLN A 185 -29.06 -7.16 26.24
CA GLN A 185 -28.99 -5.71 26.06
C GLN A 185 -27.59 -5.25 25.66
N TYR A 186 -26.56 -5.73 26.34
CA TYR A 186 -25.18 -5.40 26.06
C TYR A 186 -24.76 -5.85 24.65
N ARG A 187 -25.13 -7.06 24.21
CA ARG A 187 -24.86 -7.56 22.87
C ARG A 187 -25.61 -6.76 21.80
N SER A 188 -26.88 -6.40 22.06
CA SER A 188 -27.68 -5.59 21.15
C SER A 188 -27.05 -4.22 20.93
N VAL A 189 -26.63 -3.55 22.00
CA VAL A 189 -25.97 -2.23 21.92
C VAL A 189 -24.61 -2.34 21.21
N SER A 190 -23.82 -3.40 21.53
CA SER A 190 -22.54 -3.63 20.86
C SER A 190 -22.71 -3.87 19.36
N SER A 191 -23.77 -4.61 18.96
CA SER A 191 -24.12 -4.83 17.55
C SER A 191 -24.58 -3.56 16.85
N ASP A 192 -25.37 -2.71 17.53
CA ASP A 192 -25.79 -1.41 17.01
C ASP A 192 -24.57 -0.49 16.77
N PHE A 193 -23.67 -0.40 17.73
CA PHE A 193 -22.43 0.37 17.55
C PHE A 193 -21.62 -0.13 16.34
N ALA A 194 -21.45 -1.44 16.20
CA ALA A 194 -20.72 -2.02 15.08
C ALA A 194 -21.41 -1.73 13.74
N SER A 195 -22.75 -1.77 13.68
CA SER A 195 -23.50 -1.45 12.46
C SER A 195 -23.38 0.02 12.02
N ARG A 196 -23.08 0.91 12.96
CA ARG A 196 -22.79 2.33 12.72
C ARG A 196 -21.30 2.63 12.52
N GLY A 197 -20.46 1.59 12.44
CA GLY A 197 -19.02 1.73 12.21
C GLY A 197 -18.19 2.02 13.47
N PHE A 198 -18.77 1.96 14.67
CA PHE A 198 -18.06 2.16 15.93
C PHE A 198 -17.40 0.87 16.40
N ARG A 199 -16.13 0.99 16.78
CA ARG A 199 -15.44 -0.06 17.56
C ARG A 199 -15.76 0.14 19.03
N SER A 200 -16.35 -0.84 19.69
CA SER A 200 -16.68 -0.74 21.13
C SER A 200 -15.69 -1.50 22.01
N LEU A 201 -15.41 -0.94 23.17
CA LEU A 201 -14.67 -1.58 24.25
C LEU A 201 -15.60 -1.81 25.43
N GLY A 202 -15.61 -3.02 25.98
CA GLY A 202 -16.24 -3.33 27.25
C GLY A 202 -15.37 -2.86 28.40
N VAL A 203 -16.03 -2.39 29.47
CA VAL A 203 -15.39 -1.98 30.73
C VAL A 203 -16.03 -2.75 31.88
N ALA A 204 -15.20 -3.28 32.76
CA ALA A 204 -15.64 -4.02 33.96
C ALA A 204 -14.68 -3.77 35.13
N ILE A 205 -15.20 -4.00 36.34
CA ILE A 205 -14.42 -3.96 37.56
C ILE A 205 -14.73 -5.23 38.41
N GLN A 206 -13.71 -5.74 39.04
CA GLN A 206 -13.87 -6.82 40.05
C GLN A 206 -13.73 -6.25 41.44
N GLU A 207 -14.68 -6.54 42.28
CA GLU A 207 -14.71 -6.23 43.73
C GLU A 207 -15.03 -7.50 44.49
N ASP A 208 -14.26 -7.82 45.52
CA ASP A 208 -14.42 -9.01 46.37
C ASP A 208 -14.57 -10.32 45.56
N GLY A 209 -13.77 -10.45 44.47
CA GLY A 209 -13.78 -11.63 43.60
C GLY A 209 -14.94 -11.68 42.58
N LYS A 210 -15.89 -10.74 42.61
CA LYS A 210 -17.04 -10.68 41.70
C LYS A 210 -16.85 -9.62 40.63
N TRP A 211 -17.04 -10.01 39.38
CA TRP A 211 -17.01 -9.08 38.25
C TRP A 211 -18.33 -8.34 38.10
N ARG A 212 -18.24 -7.04 37.90
CA ARG A 212 -19.36 -6.15 37.56
C ARG A 212 -19.15 -5.55 36.20
N LEU A 213 -20.12 -5.74 35.31
CA LEU A 213 -20.13 -5.12 33.98
C LEU A 213 -20.53 -3.65 34.09
N LEU A 214 -19.68 -2.74 33.63
CA LEU A 214 -19.93 -1.30 33.71
C LEU A 214 -20.58 -0.74 32.45
N GLY A 215 -20.14 -1.16 31.25
CA GLY A 215 -20.74 -0.73 30.01
C GLY A 215 -19.81 -0.87 28.81
N LEU A 216 -20.10 -0.07 27.77
CA LEU A 216 -19.41 -0.02 26.48
C LEU A 216 -18.93 1.38 26.17
N LEU A 217 -17.70 1.50 25.69
CA LEU A 217 -17.12 2.73 25.14
C LEU A 217 -17.09 2.61 23.61
N PRO A 218 -17.95 3.33 22.86
CA PRO A 218 -17.90 3.35 21.41
C PRO A 218 -16.78 4.26 20.95
N MET A 219 -15.90 3.73 20.11
CA MET A 219 -14.78 4.45 19.51
C MET A 219 -14.97 4.54 18.00
N PHE A 220 -14.67 5.68 17.45
CA PHE A 220 -14.78 5.93 16.03
C PHE A 220 -13.49 6.53 15.49
N ASP A 221 -13.00 5.95 14.39
CA ASP A 221 -11.91 6.48 13.59
C ASP A 221 -12.49 6.95 12.26
N PRO A 222 -12.70 8.26 12.07
CA PRO A 222 -13.41 8.77 10.91
C PRO A 222 -12.59 8.56 9.63
N PRO A 223 -13.25 8.26 8.50
CA PRO A 223 -12.61 8.37 7.20
C PRO A 223 -12.02 9.77 7.02
N ARG A 224 -10.90 9.87 6.32
CA ARG A 224 -10.35 11.16 5.92
C ARG A 224 -11.29 11.84 4.94
N ALA A 225 -11.35 13.15 4.98
CA ALA A 225 -12.28 13.93 4.15
C ALA A 225 -12.06 13.74 2.64
N ASP A 226 -10.82 13.47 2.23
CA ASP A 226 -10.39 13.30 0.85
C ASP A 226 -10.46 11.85 0.34
N THR A 227 -10.56 10.85 1.23
CA THR A 227 -10.42 9.44 0.87
C THR A 227 -11.47 8.97 -0.13
N ALA A 228 -12.73 9.33 0.04
CA ALA A 228 -13.79 8.91 -0.87
C ALA A 228 -13.58 9.46 -2.30
N ALA A 229 -13.18 10.73 -2.42
CA ALA A 229 -12.86 11.34 -3.71
C ALA A 229 -11.61 10.68 -4.34
N THR A 230 -10.61 10.38 -3.53
CA THR A 230 -9.38 9.72 -3.98
C THR A 230 -9.62 8.28 -4.45
N ILE A 231 -10.51 7.55 -3.79
CA ILE A 231 -10.93 6.20 -4.24
C ILE A 231 -11.64 6.28 -5.59
N ALA A 232 -12.55 7.24 -5.76
CA ALA A 232 -13.21 7.45 -7.04
C ALA A 232 -12.20 7.78 -8.16
N GLU A 233 -11.19 8.58 -7.87
CA GLU A 233 -10.09 8.88 -8.78
C GLU A 233 -9.25 7.64 -9.10
N ALA A 234 -8.93 6.80 -8.11
CA ALA A 234 -8.23 5.53 -8.32
C ALA A 234 -9.00 4.62 -9.28
N GLN A 235 -10.30 4.46 -9.05
CA GLN A 235 -11.18 3.67 -9.92
C GLN A 235 -11.23 4.23 -11.34
N PHE A 236 -11.30 5.55 -11.50
CA PHE A 236 -11.23 6.20 -12.80
C PHE A 236 -9.90 5.93 -13.54
N LEU A 237 -8.82 5.76 -12.79
CA LEU A 237 -7.50 5.39 -13.30
C LEU A 237 -7.34 3.87 -13.52
N GLY A 238 -8.40 3.08 -13.35
CA GLY A 238 -8.37 1.63 -13.49
C GLY A 238 -7.67 0.91 -12.34
N VAL A 239 -7.59 1.53 -11.16
CA VAL A 239 -7.03 0.92 -9.95
C VAL A 239 -8.15 0.55 -9.01
N GLY A 240 -8.39 -0.75 -8.83
CA GLY A 240 -9.32 -1.26 -7.82
C GLY A 240 -8.73 -1.11 -6.42
N VAL A 241 -9.49 -0.57 -5.48
CA VAL A 241 -9.07 -0.45 -4.08
C VAL A 241 -9.79 -1.52 -3.25
N LYS A 242 -9.02 -2.31 -2.50
CA LYS A 242 -9.55 -3.33 -1.57
C LYS A 242 -9.11 -2.99 -0.15
N MET A 243 -10.06 -2.99 0.78
CA MET A 243 -9.77 -2.74 2.18
C MET A 243 -9.44 -4.04 2.91
N LEU A 244 -8.33 -4.06 3.65
CA LEU A 244 -7.93 -5.15 4.52
C LEU A 244 -7.84 -4.62 5.96
N THR A 245 -8.70 -5.10 6.86
CA THR A 245 -8.78 -4.59 8.23
C THR A 245 -8.92 -5.69 9.27
N GLY A 246 -8.31 -5.48 10.44
CA GLY A 246 -8.53 -6.34 11.61
C GLY A 246 -9.87 -6.10 12.33
N ASP A 247 -10.65 -5.11 11.92
CA ASP A 247 -11.95 -4.80 12.51
C ASP A 247 -13.00 -5.87 12.18
N ALA A 248 -14.08 -5.91 12.97
CA ALA A 248 -15.23 -6.78 12.73
C ALA A 248 -15.93 -6.47 11.40
N VAL A 249 -16.55 -7.48 10.80
CA VAL A 249 -17.21 -7.40 9.48
C VAL A 249 -18.23 -6.25 9.40
N ALA A 250 -19.02 -6.02 10.46
CA ALA A 250 -20.01 -4.95 10.49
C ALA A 250 -19.37 -3.56 10.37
N ILE A 251 -18.28 -3.33 11.10
CA ILE A 251 -17.52 -2.07 11.07
C ILE A 251 -16.88 -1.87 9.69
N ALA A 252 -16.27 -2.92 9.15
CA ALA A 252 -15.64 -2.89 7.84
C ALA A 252 -16.64 -2.60 6.72
N LYS A 253 -17.83 -3.20 6.75
CA LYS A 253 -18.91 -2.92 5.80
C LYS A 253 -19.35 -1.46 5.83
N GLU A 254 -19.54 -0.91 7.03
CA GLU A 254 -19.95 0.48 7.18
C GLU A 254 -18.86 1.44 6.69
N THR A 255 -17.60 1.16 6.99
CA THR A 255 -16.47 1.94 6.46
C THR A 255 -16.41 1.90 4.94
N CYS A 256 -16.56 0.73 4.32
CA CYS A 256 -16.62 0.59 2.87
C CYS A 256 -17.80 1.33 2.26
N ARG A 257 -18.97 1.32 2.92
CA ARG A 257 -20.14 2.08 2.50
C ARG A 257 -19.87 3.59 2.52
N MET A 258 -19.29 4.11 3.59
CA MET A 258 -18.92 5.52 3.72
C MET A 258 -17.91 5.96 2.66
N LEU A 259 -16.99 5.08 2.28
CA LEU A 259 -15.95 5.34 1.29
C LEU A 259 -16.36 5.02 -0.15
N SER A 260 -17.58 4.54 -0.36
CA SER A 260 -18.08 4.09 -1.68
C SER A 260 -17.19 3.00 -2.33
N LEU A 261 -16.55 2.16 -1.50
CA LEU A 261 -15.74 1.02 -1.96
C LEU A 261 -16.59 -0.16 -2.43
N GLY A 262 -17.86 -0.24 -1.97
CA GLY A 262 -18.75 -1.36 -2.22
C GLY A 262 -19.21 -2.03 -0.92
N THR A 263 -19.97 -3.12 -1.03
CA THR A 263 -20.57 -3.83 0.11
C THR A 263 -20.11 -5.28 0.25
N LYS A 264 -19.30 -5.77 -0.68
CA LYS A 264 -18.79 -7.16 -0.69
C LYS A 264 -17.59 -7.30 0.24
N VAL A 265 -17.85 -7.14 1.54
CA VAL A 265 -16.84 -7.29 2.59
C VAL A 265 -17.11 -8.58 3.35
N TYR A 266 -16.09 -9.41 3.49
CA TYR A 266 -16.19 -10.75 4.03
C TYR A 266 -15.22 -10.97 5.18
N ASP A 267 -15.54 -11.92 6.05
CA ASP A 267 -14.65 -12.42 7.09
C ASP A 267 -13.48 -13.17 6.46
N SER A 268 -12.27 -12.90 6.94
CA SER A 268 -11.03 -13.56 6.50
C SER A 268 -11.02 -15.08 6.71
N GLN A 269 -11.83 -15.61 7.63
CA GLN A 269 -11.97 -17.06 7.82
C GLN A 269 -12.46 -17.77 6.55
N ARG A 270 -13.17 -17.07 5.66
CA ARG A 270 -13.57 -17.64 4.37
C ARG A 270 -12.38 -17.92 3.45
N LEU A 271 -11.25 -17.25 3.63
CA LEU A 271 -10.00 -17.54 2.91
C LEU A 271 -9.41 -18.88 3.34
N MET A 272 -9.58 -19.24 4.63
CA MET A 272 -9.04 -20.47 5.23
C MET A 272 -9.98 -21.66 5.09
N SER A 273 -11.30 -21.44 5.15
CA SER A 273 -12.33 -22.49 5.08
C SER A 273 -12.58 -23.03 3.67
N SER A 274 -11.82 -22.60 2.69
CA SER A 274 -11.93 -23.00 1.29
C SER A 274 -11.40 -24.42 0.97
N GLY A 275 -11.27 -25.28 1.98
CA GLY A 275 -10.98 -26.71 1.78
C GLY A 275 -11.98 -27.49 0.91
N GLY A 276 -13.01 -26.82 0.37
CA GLY A 276 -13.99 -27.34 -0.57
C GLY A 276 -14.16 -26.54 -1.87
N MET A 277 -13.55 -25.37 -2.01
CA MET A 277 -13.55 -24.63 -3.28
C MET A 277 -12.35 -25.06 -4.12
N ALA A 278 -12.56 -25.44 -5.37
CA ALA A 278 -11.47 -25.67 -6.32
C ALA A 278 -10.61 -24.39 -6.47
N GLY A 279 -9.29 -24.51 -6.58
CA GLY A 279 -8.34 -23.40 -6.49
C GLY A 279 -8.66 -22.14 -7.32
N SER A 280 -9.36 -22.26 -8.44
CA SER A 280 -9.79 -21.10 -9.25
C SER A 280 -10.95 -20.31 -8.60
N ALA A 281 -11.88 -20.97 -7.92
CA ALA A 281 -13.07 -20.33 -7.36
C ALA A 281 -12.75 -19.40 -6.18
N ILE A 282 -11.70 -19.70 -5.40
CA ILE A 282 -11.26 -18.80 -4.32
C ILE A 282 -10.60 -17.54 -4.88
N HIS A 283 -9.85 -17.67 -5.97
CA HIS A 283 -9.24 -16.51 -6.64
C HIS A 283 -10.32 -15.59 -7.21
N ASP A 284 -11.37 -16.14 -7.84
CA ASP A 284 -12.53 -15.37 -8.32
C ASP A 284 -13.25 -14.65 -7.18
N PHE A 285 -13.39 -15.31 -6.04
CA PHE A 285 -13.98 -14.74 -4.83
C PHE A 285 -13.16 -13.55 -4.30
N VAL A 286 -11.83 -13.69 -4.22
CA VAL A 286 -10.93 -12.63 -3.75
C VAL A 286 -10.93 -11.44 -4.73
N GLU A 287 -10.95 -11.72 -6.04
CA GLU A 287 -11.02 -10.69 -7.08
C GLU A 287 -12.33 -9.88 -7.00
N ALA A 288 -13.45 -10.56 -6.77
CA ALA A 288 -14.77 -9.93 -6.69
C ALA A 288 -15.07 -9.21 -5.35
N ALA A 289 -14.28 -9.44 -4.30
CA ALA A 289 -14.47 -8.84 -2.99
C ALA A 289 -14.00 -7.39 -2.97
N ASP A 290 -14.72 -6.52 -2.26
CA ASP A 290 -14.34 -5.11 -2.02
C ASP A 290 -13.39 -4.98 -0.81
N GLY A 291 -13.42 -5.96 0.09
CA GLY A 291 -12.53 -5.99 1.24
C GLY A 291 -12.70 -7.23 2.11
N PHE A 292 -11.80 -7.36 3.07
CA PHE A 292 -11.81 -8.42 4.08
C PHE A 292 -11.68 -7.83 5.47
N ALA A 293 -12.43 -8.38 6.39
CA ALA A 293 -12.48 -8.05 7.81
C ALA A 293 -11.85 -9.14 8.66
N GLU A 294 -11.54 -8.83 9.92
CA GLU A 294 -10.89 -9.73 10.87
C GLU A 294 -9.59 -10.34 10.33
N VAL A 295 -8.86 -9.52 9.54
CA VAL A 295 -7.66 -9.95 8.81
C VAL A 295 -6.46 -10.03 9.75
N PHE A 296 -5.77 -11.16 9.75
CA PHE A 296 -4.45 -11.34 10.33
C PHE A 296 -3.36 -11.11 9.27
N PRO A 297 -2.11 -10.90 9.67
CA PRO A 297 -1.00 -10.66 8.74
C PRO A 297 -0.87 -11.72 7.64
N GLU A 298 -1.09 -12.98 7.98
CA GLU A 298 -1.05 -14.13 7.05
C GLU A 298 -2.12 -14.01 5.95
N HIS A 299 -3.31 -13.52 6.31
CA HIS A 299 -4.39 -13.31 5.35
C HIS A 299 -4.07 -12.19 4.37
N LYS A 300 -3.40 -11.10 4.82
CA LYS A 300 -2.94 -10.03 3.94
C LYS A 300 -2.00 -10.57 2.86
N TYR A 301 -1.05 -11.41 3.26
CA TYR A 301 -0.14 -12.09 2.33
C TYR A 301 -0.90 -12.95 1.31
N GLN A 302 -1.85 -13.78 1.78
CA GLN A 302 -2.63 -14.68 0.93
C GLN A 302 -3.48 -13.92 -0.09
N VAL A 303 -4.14 -12.82 0.32
CA VAL A 303 -4.94 -11.99 -0.59
C VAL A 303 -4.08 -11.44 -1.72
N VAL A 304 -2.90 -10.91 -1.40
CA VAL A 304 -1.94 -10.40 -2.40
C VAL A 304 -1.53 -11.53 -3.35
N GLU A 305 -1.16 -12.69 -2.82
CA GLU A 305 -0.74 -13.84 -3.61
C GLU A 305 -1.83 -14.34 -4.57
N MET A 306 -3.08 -14.44 -4.08
CA MET A 306 -4.22 -14.87 -4.89
C MET A 306 -4.52 -13.88 -6.03
N LEU A 307 -4.41 -12.57 -5.79
CA LEU A 307 -4.57 -11.55 -6.82
C LEU A 307 -3.45 -11.64 -7.87
N GLN A 308 -2.20 -11.85 -7.46
CA GLN A 308 -1.07 -12.05 -8.37
C GLN A 308 -1.25 -13.30 -9.23
N HIS A 309 -1.79 -14.41 -8.68
CA HIS A 309 -2.09 -15.61 -9.46
C HIS A 309 -3.17 -15.39 -10.53
N ARG A 310 -4.01 -14.37 -10.38
CA ARG A 310 -4.98 -13.93 -11.41
C ARG A 310 -4.37 -12.98 -12.43
N GLY A 311 -3.11 -12.63 -12.30
CA GLY A 311 -2.40 -11.73 -13.20
C GLY A 311 -2.51 -10.26 -12.86
N HIS A 312 -3.03 -9.93 -11.68
CA HIS A 312 -3.06 -8.55 -11.19
C HIS A 312 -1.68 -8.09 -10.73
N LEU A 313 -1.35 -6.83 -11.01
CA LEU A 313 -0.23 -6.13 -10.42
C LEU A 313 -0.70 -5.42 -9.15
N THR A 314 -0.25 -5.92 -8.01
CA THR A 314 -0.75 -5.51 -6.71
C THR A 314 0.15 -4.48 -6.04
N ALA A 315 -0.45 -3.45 -5.46
CA ALA A 315 0.18 -2.64 -4.43
C ALA A 315 -0.41 -3.00 -3.06
N MET A 316 0.40 -2.94 -2.03
CA MET A 316 -0.02 -3.19 -0.65
C MET A 316 0.50 -2.09 0.26
N THR A 317 -0.38 -1.48 1.06
CA THR A 317 0.01 -0.54 2.11
C THR A 317 0.15 -1.24 3.46
N GLY A 318 1.07 -0.76 4.28
CA GLY A 318 1.23 -1.25 5.65
C GLY A 318 2.07 -0.32 6.50
N ASP A 319 1.88 -0.37 7.81
CA ASP A 319 2.58 0.44 8.80
C ASP A 319 3.29 -0.39 9.88
N GLY A 320 2.83 -1.61 10.11
CA GLY A 320 3.30 -2.48 11.19
C GLY A 320 4.44 -3.44 10.80
N VAL A 321 5.12 -3.95 11.81
CA VAL A 321 6.09 -5.06 11.66
C VAL A 321 5.44 -6.29 11.01
N ASN A 322 4.19 -6.52 11.35
CA ASN A 322 3.39 -7.65 10.89
C ASN A 322 3.03 -7.57 9.40
N ASP A 323 3.09 -6.37 8.80
CA ASP A 323 2.81 -6.16 7.39
C ASP A 323 4.01 -6.41 6.47
N ALA A 324 5.22 -6.49 7.03
CA ALA A 324 6.45 -6.66 6.26
C ALA A 324 6.41 -7.84 5.26
N PRO A 325 5.88 -9.03 5.58
CA PRO A 325 5.78 -10.13 4.63
C PRO A 325 4.88 -9.81 3.44
N SER A 326 3.72 -9.17 3.65
CA SER A 326 2.77 -8.81 2.60
C SER A 326 3.27 -7.64 1.74
N LEU A 327 3.97 -6.67 2.34
CA LEU A 327 4.64 -5.59 1.62
C LEU A 327 5.72 -6.15 0.67
N LYS A 328 6.49 -7.11 1.14
CA LYS A 328 7.55 -7.74 0.34
C LYS A 328 7.01 -8.66 -0.76
N LYS A 329 5.81 -9.21 -0.58
CA LYS A 329 5.14 -10.09 -1.56
C LYS A 329 4.49 -9.29 -2.67
N ALA A 330 3.94 -8.11 -2.39
CA ALA A 330 3.29 -7.26 -3.37
C ALA A 330 4.26 -6.83 -4.49
N ASP A 331 3.74 -6.53 -5.67
CA ASP A 331 4.54 -6.01 -6.80
C ASP A 331 5.06 -4.59 -6.49
N CYS A 332 4.34 -3.86 -5.64
CA CYS A 332 4.78 -2.61 -5.05
C CYS A 332 4.36 -2.55 -3.59
N GLY A 333 5.28 -2.78 -2.67
CA GLY A 333 5.07 -2.60 -1.23
C GLY A 333 5.19 -1.13 -0.84
N ILE A 334 4.21 -0.61 -0.12
CA ILE A 334 4.10 0.79 0.26
C ILE A 334 4.09 0.91 1.78
N ALA A 335 5.11 1.52 2.36
CA ALA A 335 5.10 1.94 3.75
C ALA A 335 4.47 3.33 3.87
N VAL A 336 3.45 3.45 4.71
CA VAL A 336 2.77 4.73 4.95
C VAL A 336 3.48 5.55 6.02
N GLU A 337 3.06 6.81 6.20
CA GLU A 337 3.58 7.67 7.25
C GLU A 337 3.47 7.00 8.63
N GLY A 338 4.48 7.20 9.47
CA GLY A 338 4.54 6.56 10.79
C GLY A 338 4.84 5.07 10.82
N ALA A 339 5.10 4.44 9.65
CA ALA A 339 5.42 3.03 9.57
C ALA A 339 6.67 2.64 10.37
N SER A 340 6.65 1.43 10.91
CA SER A 340 7.79 0.83 11.62
C SER A 340 9.01 0.66 10.72
N ASP A 341 10.19 0.59 11.30
CA ASP A 341 11.44 0.37 10.53
C ASP A 341 11.42 -0.94 9.75
N ALA A 342 10.75 -1.97 10.27
CA ALA A 342 10.58 -3.25 9.58
C ALA A 342 9.68 -3.12 8.34
N ALA A 343 8.57 -2.38 8.44
CA ALA A 343 7.70 -2.10 7.31
C ALA A 343 8.41 -1.25 6.25
N ARG A 344 9.13 -0.20 6.66
CA ARG A 344 9.95 0.63 5.77
C ARG A 344 11.01 -0.19 5.04
N ALA A 345 11.72 -1.07 5.75
CA ALA A 345 12.75 -1.92 5.15
C ALA A 345 12.19 -2.95 4.15
N ALA A 346 10.93 -3.38 4.32
CA ALA A 346 10.26 -4.32 3.43
C ALA A 346 9.60 -3.64 2.22
N ALA A 347 9.31 -2.35 2.30
CA ALA A 347 8.62 -1.59 1.27
C ALA A 347 9.53 -1.23 0.09
N ASP A 348 8.92 -1.01 -1.06
CA ASP A 348 9.58 -0.49 -2.25
C ASP A 348 9.49 1.04 -2.34
N VAL A 349 8.43 1.61 -1.76
CA VAL A 349 8.20 3.05 -1.66
C VAL A 349 7.77 3.40 -0.23
N VAL A 350 8.32 4.46 0.31
CA VAL A 350 7.96 5.00 1.65
C VAL A 350 7.33 6.37 1.48
N PHE A 351 6.10 6.52 1.94
CA PHE A 351 5.40 7.79 1.96
C PHE A 351 5.61 8.50 3.30
N LEU A 352 5.90 9.78 3.24
CA LEU A 352 6.09 10.65 4.40
C LEU A 352 4.83 11.48 4.70
N ASP A 353 3.89 11.52 3.77
CA ASP A 353 2.61 12.19 3.92
C ASP A 353 1.49 11.18 4.20
N GLU A 354 0.48 11.63 4.93
CA GLU A 354 -0.64 10.79 5.32
C GLU A 354 -1.66 10.61 4.19
N GLY A 355 -2.27 9.41 4.13
CA GLY A 355 -3.46 9.14 3.33
C GLY A 355 -3.19 8.55 1.96
N LEU A 356 -4.29 8.34 1.24
CA LEU A 356 -4.33 7.66 -0.04
C LEU A 356 -3.99 8.57 -1.22
N SER A 357 -4.21 9.89 -1.09
CA SER A 357 -4.07 10.86 -2.18
C SER A 357 -2.65 10.93 -2.75
N THR A 358 -1.65 10.88 -1.88
CA THR A 358 -0.23 10.87 -2.27
C THR A 358 0.11 9.59 -3.05
N ILE A 359 -0.46 8.45 -2.68
CA ILE A 359 -0.28 7.18 -3.38
C ILE A 359 -0.84 7.27 -4.81
N ILE A 360 -2.07 7.75 -4.97
CA ILE A 360 -2.71 7.90 -6.28
C ILE A 360 -1.97 8.92 -7.16
N THR A 361 -1.53 10.02 -6.57
CA THR A 361 -0.69 11.02 -7.27
C THR A 361 0.62 10.39 -7.74
N SER A 362 1.24 9.54 -6.91
CA SER A 362 2.47 8.83 -7.26
C SER A 362 2.27 7.81 -8.39
N ILE A 363 1.11 7.14 -8.44
CA ILE A 363 0.74 6.27 -9.56
C ILE A 363 0.66 7.06 -10.88
N LYS A 364 0.05 8.26 -10.87
CA LYS A 364 0.01 9.14 -12.06
C LYS A 364 1.41 9.53 -12.53
N VAL A 365 2.27 9.93 -11.60
CA VAL A 365 3.66 10.30 -11.89
C VAL A 365 4.44 9.09 -12.41
N ALA A 366 4.28 7.92 -11.81
CA ALA A 366 4.91 6.69 -12.28
C ALA A 366 4.49 6.36 -13.72
N ARG A 367 3.22 6.52 -14.06
CA ARG A 367 2.70 6.34 -15.43
C ARG A 367 3.28 7.36 -16.43
N GLN A 368 3.52 8.60 -16.00
CA GLN A 368 4.22 9.59 -16.83
C GLN A 368 5.67 9.19 -17.09
N ILE A 369 6.38 8.75 -16.06
CA ILE A 369 7.76 8.27 -16.17
C ILE A 369 7.83 7.05 -17.11
N PHE A 370 6.91 6.11 -16.95
CA PHE A 370 6.82 4.93 -17.81
C PHE A 370 6.54 5.31 -19.27
N HIS A 371 5.68 6.29 -19.51
CA HIS A 371 5.41 6.81 -20.86
C HIS A 371 6.68 7.37 -21.50
N ARG A 372 7.47 8.18 -20.78
CA ARG A 372 8.75 8.71 -21.24
C ARG A 372 9.74 7.59 -21.59
N MET A 373 9.89 6.61 -20.72
CA MET A 373 10.75 5.46 -20.96
C MET A 373 10.34 4.67 -22.19
N LYS A 374 9.05 4.38 -22.33
CA LYS A 374 8.51 3.65 -23.48
C LYS A 374 8.75 4.39 -24.78
N ALA A 375 8.51 5.68 -24.81
CA ALA A 375 8.77 6.53 -25.97
C ALA A 375 10.26 6.55 -26.35
N TYR A 376 11.14 6.67 -25.36
CA TYR A 376 12.57 6.62 -25.61
C TYR A 376 13.04 5.26 -26.14
N ILE A 377 12.60 4.16 -25.53
CA ILE A 377 12.96 2.81 -25.98
C ILE A 377 12.53 2.58 -27.43
N GLN A 378 11.28 2.97 -27.76
CA GLN A 378 10.75 2.85 -29.11
C GLN A 378 11.55 3.68 -30.10
N TYR A 379 11.87 4.93 -29.77
CA TYR A 379 12.74 5.79 -30.57
C TYR A 379 14.12 5.16 -30.79
N ARG A 380 14.75 4.65 -29.72
CA ARG A 380 16.10 4.10 -29.79
C ARG A 380 16.17 2.84 -30.63
N ILE A 381 15.22 1.93 -30.51
CA ILE A 381 15.13 0.73 -31.35
C ILE A 381 14.91 1.13 -32.81
N SER A 382 14.00 2.08 -33.09
CA SER A 382 13.77 2.58 -34.45
C SER A 382 15.02 3.18 -35.07
N LEU A 383 15.79 3.95 -34.30
CA LEU A 383 17.05 4.55 -34.74
C LEU A 383 18.11 3.49 -35.06
N CYS A 384 18.25 2.46 -34.24
CA CYS A 384 19.18 1.37 -34.50
C CYS A 384 18.81 0.64 -35.81
N ILE A 385 17.56 0.29 -35.99
CA ILE A 385 17.07 -0.38 -37.22
C ILE A 385 17.28 0.53 -38.42
N HIS A 386 16.96 1.82 -38.31
CA HIS A 386 17.18 2.80 -39.36
C HIS A 386 18.66 2.84 -39.80
N LEU A 387 19.58 3.00 -38.86
CA LEU A 387 21.01 3.07 -39.15
C LEU A 387 21.55 1.77 -39.78
N GLU A 388 21.14 0.63 -39.23
CA GLU A 388 21.55 -0.69 -39.76
C GLU A 388 21.09 -0.88 -41.21
N VAL A 389 19.81 -0.67 -41.47
CA VAL A 389 19.23 -0.84 -42.82
C VAL A 389 19.83 0.19 -43.78
N TYR A 390 19.96 1.46 -43.38
CA TYR A 390 20.58 2.49 -44.17
C TYR A 390 22.01 2.12 -44.56
N LEU A 391 22.86 1.73 -43.63
CA LEU A 391 24.25 1.34 -43.91
C LEU A 391 24.32 0.08 -44.76
N LEU A 392 23.44 -0.90 -44.53
CA LEU A 392 23.38 -2.11 -45.39
C LEU A 392 23.08 -1.73 -46.84
N LEU A 393 22.07 -0.92 -47.07
CA LEU A 393 21.67 -0.49 -48.41
C LEU A 393 22.73 0.39 -49.09
N THR A 394 23.34 1.35 -48.35
CA THR A 394 24.45 2.16 -48.87
C THR A 394 25.62 1.29 -49.31
N MET A 395 25.98 0.29 -48.51
CA MET A 395 27.06 -0.62 -48.86
C MET A 395 26.75 -1.48 -50.07
N ILE A 396 25.52 -2.00 -50.23
CA ILE A 396 25.14 -2.83 -51.37
C ILE A 396 24.96 -2.04 -52.65
N ILE A 397 24.33 -0.86 -52.58
CA ILE A 397 23.96 -0.06 -53.76
C ILE A 397 25.11 0.84 -54.19
N LEU A 398 25.76 1.58 -53.26
CA LEU A 398 26.79 2.54 -53.56
C LEU A 398 28.21 1.99 -53.41
N ASN A 399 28.37 0.81 -52.82
CA ASN A 399 29.64 0.20 -52.46
C ASN A 399 30.59 1.15 -51.67
N GLU A 400 29.99 2.08 -50.90
CA GLU A 400 30.65 3.03 -50.02
C GLU A 400 30.31 2.78 -48.57
N THR A 401 31.15 3.27 -47.67
CA THR A 401 30.96 3.19 -46.23
C THR A 401 31.18 4.50 -45.55
N ILE A 402 30.35 4.73 -44.51
CA ILE A 402 30.55 5.84 -43.59
C ILE A 402 31.67 5.46 -42.61
N ARG A 403 32.52 6.42 -42.26
CA ARG A 403 33.60 6.22 -41.29
C ARG A 403 33.00 5.85 -39.92
N ALA A 404 33.47 4.79 -39.26
CA ALA A 404 33.01 4.32 -37.97
C ALA A 404 32.94 5.43 -36.91
N GLN A 405 33.92 6.37 -36.94
CA GLN A 405 33.95 7.53 -36.04
C GLN A 405 32.70 8.40 -36.14
N LEU A 406 32.22 8.68 -37.36
CA LEU A 406 31.03 9.51 -37.58
C LEU A 406 29.79 8.84 -37.05
N ILE A 407 29.67 7.52 -37.17
CA ILE A 407 28.54 6.73 -36.66
C ILE A 407 28.51 6.77 -35.13
N VAL A 408 29.67 6.61 -34.50
CA VAL A 408 29.78 6.72 -33.04
C VAL A 408 29.38 8.13 -32.56
N PHE A 409 29.81 9.20 -33.28
CA PHE A 409 29.39 10.54 -32.95
C PHE A 409 27.89 10.77 -33.13
N ILE A 410 27.26 10.27 -34.17
CA ILE A 410 25.81 10.35 -34.37
C ILE A 410 25.06 9.68 -33.21
N ALA A 411 25.50 8.48 -32.84
CA ALA A 411 24.90 7.77 -31.73
C ALA A 411 25.05 8.51 -30.40
N LEU A 412 26.24 9.04 -30.11
CA LEU A 412 26.53 9.80 -28.91
C LEU A 412 25.70 11.09 -28.82
N PHE A 413 25.64 11.88 -29.89
CA PHE A 413 24.84 13.10 -29.89
C PHE A 413 23.34 12.82 -29.77
N ALA A 414 22.84 11.75 -30.41
CA ALA A 414 21.48 11.33 -30.26
C ALA A 414 21.14 10.95 -28.80
N ASP A 415 22.04 10.25 -28.12
CA ASP A 415 21.85 9.89 -26.71
C ASP A 415 21.88 11.11 -25.78
N VAL A 416 22.83 12.04 -25.99
CA VAL A 416 22.89 13.29 -25.21
C VAL A 416 21.63 14.14 -25.40
N ALA A 417 21.13 14.27 -26.63
CA ALA A 417 19.91 15.01 -26.93
C ALA A 417 18.67 14.36 -26.27
N THR A 418 18.63 13.04 -26.23
CA THR A 418 17.49 12.30 -25.66
C THR A 418 17.45 12.24 -24.14
N ILE A 419 18.52 12.61 -23.42
CA ILE A 419 18.49 12.78 -21.96
C ILE A 419 17.40 13.79 -21.55
N ALA A 420 17.13 14.79 -22.39
CA ALA A 420 16.08 15.78 -22.16
C ALA A 420 14.67 15.16 -22.00
N ILE A 421 14.44 13.94 -22.49
CA ILE A 421 13.14 13.24 -22.35
C ILE A 421 12.78 12.98 -20.87
N ALA A 422 13.76 12.89 -19.99
CA ALA A 422 13.54 12.76 -18.56
C ALA A 422 12.74 13.93 -17.96
N TYR A 423 12.75 15.08 -18.60
CA TYR A 423 12.07 16.31 -18.18
C TYR A 423 10.84 16.64 -19.02
N ASP A 424 10.49 15.80 -20.00
CA ASP A 424 9.35 16.03 -20.87
C ASP A 424 8.02 16.03 -20.09
N ASN A 425 7.07 16.88 -20.51
CA ASN A 425 5.73 16.96 -19.94
C ASN A 425 4.81 15.90 -20.55
N ALA A 426 5.05 14.63 -20.24
CA ALA A 426 4.27 13.53 -20.76
C ALA A 426 2.91 13.42 -20.06
N PRO A 427 1.83 13.04 -20.78
CA PRO A 427 0.55 12.72 -20.15
C PRO A 427 0.64 11.43 -19.36
N HIS A 428 -0.18 11.30 -18.30
CA HIS A 428 -0.35 10.02 -17.62
C HIS A 428 -1.44 9.19 -18.29
N ALA A 429 -1.24 7.88 -18.35
CA ALA A 429 -2.25 6.95 -18.85
C ALA A 429 -3.44 6.85 -17.87
N ARG A 430 -4.66 6.75 -18.41
CA ARG A 430 -5.89 6.54 -17.62
C ARG A 430 -6.11 5.10 -17.16
N ALA A 431 -5.28 4.18 -17.64
CA ALA A 431 -5.31 2.76 -17.30
C ALA A 431 -3.92 2.29 -16.86
N PRO A 432 -3.83 1.16 -16.12
CA PRO A 432 -2.56 0.52 -15.82
C PRO A 432 -1.73 0.29 -17.08
N VAL A 433 -0.43 0.50 -17.00
CA VAL A 433 0.47 0.43 -18.14
C VAL A 433 1.26 -0.85 -18.15
N GLU A 434 1.42 -1.42 -19.34
CA GLU A 434 2.20 -2.62 -19.61
C GLU A 434 3.21 -2.38 -20.74
N TRP A 435 4.28 -3.17 -20.75
CA TRP A 435 5.32 -3.03 -21.75
C TRP A 435 4.89 -3.35 -23.18
N GLN A 436 3.90 -4.17 -23.45
CA GLN A 436 3.43 -4.54 -24.80
C GLN A 436 4.58 -4.69 -25.82
N LEU A 437 5.60 -5.47 -25.49
CA LEU A 437 6.83 -5.61 -26.27
C LEU A 437 6.60 -5.87 -27.76
N PRO A 438 5.65 -6.76 -28.17
CA PRO A 438 5.39 -6.99 -29.60
C PRO A 438 4.99 -5.71 -30.33
N LYS A 439 4.18 -4.85 -29.71
CA LYS A 439 3.73 -3.59 -30.30
C LYS A 439 4.89 -2.59 -30.45
N ILE A 440 5.78 -2.52 -29.44
CA ILE A 440 6.98 -1.68 -29.50
C ILE A 440 7.87 -2.11 -30.66
N TRP A 441 8.11 -3.41 -30.80
CA TRP A 441 8.93 -3.94 -31.88
C TRP A 441 8.33 -3.68 -33.26
N ILE A 442 7.03 -3.95 -33.46
CA ILE A 442 6.36 -3.73 -34.77
C ILE A 442 6.46 -2.27 -35.17
N ILE A 443 6.14 -1.34 -34.26
CA ILE A 443 6.20 0.10 -34.56
C ILE A 443 7.64 0.53 -34.86
N SER A 444 8.61 0.07 -34.07
CA SER A 444 10.01 0.40 -34.23
C SER A 444 10.58 -0.09 -35.56
N VAL A 445 10.23 -1.30 -35.97
CA VAL A 445 10.64 -1.87 -37.26
C VAL A 445 10.05 -1.06 -38.42
N VAL A 446 8.73 -0.81 -38.39
CA VAL A 446 8.05 -0.03 -39.44
C VAL A 446 8.66 1.38 -39.55
N LEU A 447 8.84 2.08 -38.45
CA LEU A 447 9.44 3.43 -38.45
C LEU A 447 10.90 3.39 -38.93
N GLY A 448 11.68 2.43 -38.45
CA GLY A 448 13.09 2.29 -38.85
C GLY A 448 13.26 2.03 -40.36
N LEU A 449 12.43 1.17 -40.93
CA LEU A 449 12.42 0.88 -42.37
C LEU A 449 11.98 2.11 -43.18
N LEU A 450 10.87 2.76 -42.78
CA LEU A 450 10.39 3.96 -43.49
C LEU A 450 11.43 5.09 -43.47
N LEU A 451 12.06 5.35 -42.33
CA LEU A 451 13.12 6.35 -42.24
C LEU A 451 14.33 6.02 -43.09
N SER A 452 14.70 4.73 -43.21
CA SER A 452 15.79 4.29 -44.05
C SER A 452 15.49 4.52 -45.53
N LEU A 453 14.27 4.26 -45.98
CA LEU A 453 13.84 4.50 -47.37
C LEU A 453 13.77 5.99 -47.72
N ILE A 454 13.47 6.89 -46.78
CA ILE A 454 13.42 8.34 -47.01
C ILE A 454 14.83 8.89 -47.22
N HIS A 455 15.86 8.31 -46.61
CA HIS A 455 17.22 8.81 -46.66
C HIS A 455 18.07 8.22 -47.81
N ILE A 456 17.55 7.29 -48.57
CA ILE A 456 18.13 6.69 -49.76
C ILE A 456 17.62 7.44 -51.01
#